data_a6462d49a70d2de9e8972d36ad600181
#
_entry.id   a6462d49a70d2de9e8972d36ad600181
#
_cell.length_a   1.000
_cell.length_b   1.000
_cell.length_c   1.000
_cell.angle_alpha   90.00
_cell.angle_beta   90.00
_cell.angle_gamma   90.00
#
_symmetry.space_group_name_H-M   'P 1'
#
loop_
_entity.id
_entity.type
_entity.pdbx_description
1 polymer ?
#
loop_
_entity_poly.entity_id
_entity_poly.type
_entity_poly.pdbx_seq_one_letter_code
_entity_poly.pdbx_strand_id
1 'polypeptide(L)'
;MSWAHAYWCWYAIVPACFVASLVLLRRGSGKQTFAGRAIHAVWTAEMIGLSIFDLIAMPGRRIAWEGYDLFFLCSMGACTYVTGAVLRWRACTWLGFLWWAAAILGLVLPGQRTLAWTWLITTITLELGFGIYLVVRDARRAREEA
;
A
#
# COMPACT_ATOMS: atom_id res chain seq x y z
N MET A 1 -8.26 13.35 21.15
CA MET A 1 -8.85 12.63 20.00
C MET A 1 -8.76 11.15 20.30
N SER A 2 -9.89 10.44 20.41
CA SER A 2 -9.83 8.99 20.64
C SER A 2 -9.39 8.30 19.36
N TRP A 3 -8.59 7.25 19.46
CA TRP A 3 -8.12 6.44 18.33
C TRP A 3 -9.25 5.99 17.40
N ALA A 4 -10.46 5.80 17.94
CA ALA A 4 -11.65 5.47 17.16
C ALA A 4 -11.94 6.48 16.03
N HIS A 5 -11.69 7.78 16.23
CA HIS A 5 -11.93 8.79 15.20
C HIS A 5 -10.91 8.75 14.05
N ALA A 6 -9.67 8.35 14.32
CA ALA A 6 -8.65 8.21 13.28
C ALA A 6 -9.00 7.06 12.32
N TYR A 7 -9.58 5.99 12.81
CA TYR A 7 -10.00 4.86 11.98
C TYR A 7 -11.18 5.18 11.06
N TRP A 8 -12.13 6.04 11.51
CA TRP A 8 -13.24 6.47 10.64
C TRP A 8 -12.77 7.20 9.38
N CYS A 9 -11.68 7.97 9.48
CA CYS A 9 -11.07 8.60 8.31
C CYS A 9 -10.56 7.54 7.32
N TRP A 10 -10.02 6.44 7.82
CA TRP A 10 -9.50 5.36 6.99
C TRP A 10 -10.60 4.65 6.19
N TYR A 11 -11.77 4.42 6.80
CA TYR A 11 -12.96 3.88 6.13
C TYR A 11 -13.43 4.71 4.94
N ALA A 12 -13.17 6.00 4.95
CA ALA A 12 -13.50 6.88 3.85
C ALA A 12 -12.38 6.96 2.81
N ILE A 13 -11.11 6.96 3.27
CA ILE A 13 -9.94 7.15 2.41
C ILE A 13 -9.72 5.94 1.49
N VAL A 14 -9.76 4.72 1.99
CA VAL A 14 -9.49 3.52 1.19
C VAL A 14 -10.49 3.35 0.03
N PRO A 15 -11.82 3.38 0.24
CA PRO A 15 -12.77 3.34 -0.85
C PRO A 15 -12.68 4.53 -1.81
N ALA A 16 -12.39 5.74 -1.29
CA ALA A 16 -12.23 6.93 -2.13
C ALA A 16 -11.01 6.79 -3.06
N CYS A 17 -9.88 6.32 -2.55
CA CYS A 17 -8.69 6.03 -3.34
C CYS A 17 -8.96 4.93 -4.39
N PHE A 18 -9.74 3.91 -4.04
CA PHE A 18 -10.14 2.86 -4.97
C PHE A 18 -10.97 3.43 -6.12
N VAL A 19 -12.03 4.21 -5.81
CA VAL A 19 -12.87 4.86 -6.84
C VAL A 19 -12.04 5.81 -7.70
N ALA A 20 -11.18 6.63 -7.10
CA ALA A 20 -10.29 7.53 -7.83
C ALA A 20 -9.37 6.76 -8.78
N SER A 21 -8.79 5.64 -8.34
CA SER A 21 -7.96 4.76 -9.16
C SER A 21 -8.74 4.21 -10.36
N LEU A 22 -9.98 3.74 -10.16
CA LEU A 22 -10.84 3.25 -11.25
C LEU A 22 -11.17 4.35 -12.27
N VAL A 23 -11.44 5.58 -11.82
CA VAL A 23 -11.73 6.73 -12.69
C VAL A 23 -10.52 7.12 -13.51
N LEU A 24 -9.33 7.22 -12.88
CA LEU A 24 -8.08 7.54 -13.55
C LEU A 24 -7.72 6.51 -14.62
N LEU A 25 -7.96 5.23 -14.35
CA LEU A 25 -7.73 4.15 -15.30
C LEU A 25 -8.63 4.21 -16.52
N ARG A 26 -9.92 4.54 -16.33
CA ARG A 26 -10.84 4.72 -17.45
C ARG A 26 -10.44 5.90 -18.35
N ARG A 27 -9.82 6.92 -17.78
CA ARG A 27 -9.33 8.10 -18.53
C ARG A 27 -8.01 7.85 -19.26
N GLY A 28 -7.18 6.95 -18.76
CA GLY A 28 -5.87 6.60 -19.33
C GLY A 28 -5.93 5.50 -20.40
N SER A 29 -6.94 5.48 -21.28
CA SER A 29 -7.20 4.42 -22.29
C SER A 29 -6.18 4.30 -23.43
N GLY A 30 -4.93 4.74 -23.23
CA GLY A 30 -3.81 4.40 -24.10
C GLY A 30 -3.52 2.89 -24.08
N LYS A 31 -2.86 2.37 -25.12
CA LYS A 31 -2.47 0.94 -25.23
C LYS A 31 -1.62 0.54 -24.03
N GLN A 32 -2.26 -0.01 -23.00
CA GLN A 32 -1.55 -0.53 -21.82
C GLN A 32 -0.69 -1.74 -22.22
N THR A 33 0.55 -1.74 -21.81
CA THR A 33 1.43 -2.91 -21.94
C THR A 33 0.91 -4.05 -21.06
N PHE A 34 1.32 -5.29 -21.39
CA PHE A 34 1.02 -6.45 -20.54
C PHE A 34 1.44 -6.21 -19.09
N ALA A 35 2.65 -5.68 -18.89
CA ALA A 35 3.16 -5.34 -17.55
C ALA A 35 2.26 -4.34 -16.82
N GLY A 36 1.82 -3.28 -17.50
CA GLY A 36 0.89 -2.30 -16.92
C GLY A 36 -0.44 -2.92 -16.48
N ARG A 37 -1.01 -3.82 -17.30
CA ARG A 37 -2.24 -4.53 -16.95
C ARG A 37 -2.06 -5.46 -15.75
N ALA A 38 -0.93 -6.20 -15.69
CA ALA A 38 -0.64 -7.11 -14.59
C ALA A 38 -0.49 -6.35 -13.26
N ILE A 39 0.28 -5.27 -13.23
CA ILE A 39 0.45 -4.42 -12.05
C ILE A 39 -0.89 -3.86 -11.62
N HIS A 40 -1.66 -3.33 -12.58
CA HIS A 40 -2.97 -2.80 -12.26
C HIS A 40 -3.90 -3.85 -11.65
N ALA A 41 -3.92 -5.07 -12.18
CA ALA A 41 -4.75 -6.15 -11.65
C ALA A 41 -4.38 -6.48 -10.19
N VAL A 42 -3.08 -6.52 -9.87
CA VAL A 42 -2.58 -6.78 -8.50
C VAL A 42 -3.04 -5.69 -7.54
N TRP A 43 -2.84 -4.41 -7.89
CA TRP A 43 -3.26 -3.30 -7.03
C TRP A 43 -4.78 -3.17 -6.89
N THR A 44 -5.52 -3.50 -7.96
CA THR A 44 -6.99 -3.53 -7.90
C THR A 44 -7.48 -4.63 -6.96
N ALA A 45 -6.89 -5.83 -7.04
CA ALA A 45 -7.23 -6.93 -6.14
C ALA A 45 -6.93 -6.58 -4.68
N GLU A 46 -5.80 -5.92 -4.42
CA GLU A 46 -5.44 -5.40 -3.09
C GLU A 46 -6.48 -4.42 -2.56
N MET A 47 -6.84 -3.41 -3.36
CA MET A 47 -7.82 -2.41 -2.96
C MET A 47 -9.20 -3.02 -2.69
N ILE A 48 -9.61 -4.02 -3.45
CA ILE A 48 -10.84 -4.78 -3.19
C ILE A 48 -10.73 -5.52 -1.87
N GLY A 49 -9.61 -6.22 -1.63
CA GLY A 49 -9.35 -6.94 -0.39
C GLY A 49 -9.42 -6.01 0.84
N LEU A 50 -8.69 -4.90 0.81
CA LEU A 50 -8.73 -3.89 1.88
C LEU A 50 -10.14 -3.33 2.10
N SER A 51 -10.89 -3.05 1.02
CA SER A 51 -12.25 -2.54 1.14
C SER A 51 -13.20 -3.56 1.78
N ILE A 52 -13.03 -4.85 1.49
CA ILE A 52 -13.81 -5.92 2.14
C ILE A 52 -13.50 -5.97 3.64
N PHE A 53 -12.22 -5.89 4.01
CA PHE A 53 -11.83 -5.86 5.42
C PHE A 53 -12.38 -4.61 6.12
N ASP A 54 -12.23 -3.44 5.53
CA ASP A 54 -12.69 -2.17 6.11
C ASP A 54 -14.21 -2.12 6.27
N LEU A 55 -14.95 -2.46 5.22
CA LEU A 55 -16.39 -2.21 5.19
C LEU A 55 -17.21 -3.36 5.80
N ILE A 56 -16.68 -4.59 5.80
CA ILE A 56 -17.43 -5.79 6.19
C ILE A 56 -16.85 -6.42 7.46
N ALA A 57 -15.55 -6.70 7.49
CA ALA A 57 -14.96 -7.47 8.56
C ALA A 57 -14.76 -6.66 9.84
N MET A 58 -14.32 -5.41 9.72
CA MET A 58 -14.06 -4.54 10.86
C MET A 58 -15.33 -4.06 11.57
N PRO A 59 -16.35 -3.52 10.88
CA PRO A 59 -17.60 -3.12 11.56
C PRO A 59 -18.32 -4.30 12.22
N GLY A 60 -18.21 -5.49 11.64
CA GLY A 60 -18.76 -6.73 12.21
C GLY A 60 -17.98 -7.29 13.39
N ARG A 61 -16.86 -6.67 13.79
CA ARG A 61 -15.93 -7.18 14.82
C ARG A 61 -15.50 -8.63 14.58
N ARG A 62 -15.47 -9.05 13.33
CA ARG A 62 -15.08 -10.41 12.95
C ARG A 62 -13.58 -10.62 12.94
N ILE A 63 -12.83 -9.53 12.87
CA ILE A 63 -11.36 -9.51 12.84
C ILE A 63 -10.90 -8.46 13.85
N ALA A 64 -9.87 -8.80 14.62
CA ALA A 64 -9.20 -7.86 15.50
C ALA A 64 -8.35 -6.86 14.69
N TRP A 65 -8.12 -5.68 15.25
CA TRP A 65 -7.32 -4.62 14.59
C TRP A 65 -5.91 -5.08 14.24
N GLU A 66 -5.32 -5.91 15.08
CA GLU A 66 -4.00 -6.50 14.85
C GLU A 66 -3.97 -7.37 13.60
N GLY A 67 -5.04 -8.10 13.35
CA GLY A 67 -5.18 -8.91 12.16
C GLY A 67 -5.28 -8.07 10.89
N TYR A 68 -5.96 -6.92 10.98
CA TYR A 68 -6.04 -5.97 9.88
C TYR A 68 -4.69 -5.33 9.56
N ASP A 69 -4.00 -4.79 10.57
CA ASP A 69 -2.69 -4.15 10.41
C ASP A 69 -1.68 -5.13 9.78
N LEU A 70 -1.69 -6.37 10.25
CA LEU A 70 -0.82 -7.43 9.72
C LEU A 70 -1.17 -7.79 8.27
N PHE A 71 -2.45 -7.94 7.97
CA PHE A 71 -2.92 -8.19 6.62
C PHE A 71 -2.47 -7.07 5.67
N PHE A 72 -2.67 -5.81 6.07
CA PHE A 72 -2.24 -4.65 5.30
C PHE A 72 -0.73 -4.68 5.00
N LEU A 73 0.10 -4.87 6.02
CA LEU A 73 1.56 -4.91 5.85
C LEU A 73 2.00 -6.05 4.91
N CYS A 74 1.39 -7.23 5.05
CA CYS A 74 1.72 -8.38 4.22
C CYS A 74 1.29 -8.17 2.75
N SER A 75 0.11 -7.65 2.52
CA SER A 75 -0.45 -7.47 1.19
C SER A 75 0.22 -6.32 0.44
N MET A 76 0.54 -5.21 1.12
CA MET A 76 1.37 -4.14 0.55
C MET A 76 2.76 -4.64 0.16
N GLY A 77 3.35 -5.52 0.98
CA GLY A 77 4.59 -6.21 0.64
C GLY A 77 4.48 -7.02 -0.66
N ALA A 78 3.40 -7.79 -0.80
CA ALA A 78 3.16 -8.60 -1.98
C ALA A 78 2.95 -7.74 -3.24
N CYS A 79 2.13 -6.70 -3.16
CA CYS A 79 1.85 -5.79 -4.28
C CYS A 79 3.10 -5.05 -4.76
N THR A 80 3.90 -4.51 -3.83
CA THR A 80 5.16 -3.84 -4.13
C THR A 80 6.20 -4.80 -4.69
N TYR A 81 6.33 -6.00 -4.12
CA TYR A 81 7.23 -7.01 -4.63
C TYR A 81 6.89 -7.43 -6.07
N VAL A 82 5.63 -7.76 -6.35
CA VAL A 82 5.16 -8.15 -7.68
C VAL A 82 5.39 -7.02 -8.68
N THR A 83 5.08 -5.78 -8.29
CA THR A 83 5.33 -4.60 -9.13
C THR A 83 6.82 -4.48 -9.47
N GLY A 84 7.70 -4.62 -8.48
CA GLY A 84 9.15 -4.59 -8.67
C GLY A 84 9.66 -5.71 -9.56
N ALA A 85 9.15 -6.93 -9.39
CA ALA A 85 9.51 -8.08 -10.20
C ALA A 85 9.07 -7.93 -11.66
N VAL A 86 7.83 -7.51 -11.91
CA VAL A 86 7.28 -7.30 -13.26
C VAL A 86 8.01 -6.18 -14.00
N LEU A 87 8.31 -5.08 -13.31
CA LEU A 87 9.05 -3.95 -13.89
C LEU A 87 10.58 -4.16 -13.90
N ARG A 88 11.08 -5.26 -13.36
CA ARG A 88 12.52 -5.50 -13.11
C ARG A 88 13.17 -4.36 -12.32
N TRP A 89 12.44 -3.77 -11.41
CA TRP A 89 12.87 -2.63 -10.64
C TRP A 89 13.28 -3.02 -9.23
N ARG A 90 14.58 -3.18 -9.02
CA ARG A 90 15.18 -3.68 -7.77
C ARG A 90 14.74 -2.88 -6.54
N ALA A 91 14.67 -1.54 -6.62
CA ALA A 91 14.27 -0.72 -5.47
C ALA A 91 12.85 -1.04 -5.01
N CYS A 92 11.90 -1.22 -5.95
CA CYS A 92 10.53 -1.60 -5.63
C CYS A 92 10.44 -3.03 -5.05
N THR A 93 11.25 -3.96 -5.57
CA THR A 93 11.36 -5.31 -5.00
C THR A 93 11.86 -5.29 -3.55
N TRP A 94 12.91 -4.52 -3.25
CA TRP A 94 13.42 -4.35 -1.89
C TRP A 94 12.40 -3.68 -0.98
N LEU A 95 11.61 -2.74 -1.49
CA LEU A 95 10.51 -2.12 -0.75
C LEU A 95 9.48 -3.17 -0.29
N GLY A 96 9.14 -4.14 -1.14
CA GLY A 96 8.29 -5.26 -0.77
C GLY A 96 8.84 -6.07 0.41
N PHE A 97 10.14 -6.35 0.43
CA PHE A 97 10.78 -7.01 1.57
C PHE A 97 10.76 -6.17 2.85
N LEU A 98 10.87 -4.85 2.76
CA LEU A 98 10.77 -3.96 3.92
C LEU A 98 9.37 -3.97 4.53
N TRP A 99 8.32 -4.05 3.72
CA TRP A 99 6.96 -4.22 4.19
C TRP A 99 6.78 -5.53 4.96
N TRP A 100 7.32 -6.65 4.46
CA TRP A 100 7.27 -7.93 5.16
C TRP A 100 8.12 -7.94 6.43
N ALA A 101 9.28 -7.29 6.42
CA ALA A 101 10.08 -7.13 7.63
C ALA A 101 9.32 -6.34 8.71
N ALA A 102 8.56 -5.30 8.33
CA ALA A 102 7.70 -4.57 9.25
C ALA A 102 6.55 -5.43 9.79
N ALA A 103 5.96 -6.31 8.95
CA ALA A 103 4.95 -7.27 9.40
C ALA A 103 5.53 -8.24 10.44
N ILE A 104 6.71 -8.80 10.19
CA ILE A 104 7.42 -9.69 11.13
C ILE A 104 7.74 -8.93 12.43
N LEU A 105 8.25 -7.71 12.33
CA LEU A 105 8.55 -6.89 13.50
C LEU A 105 7.30 -6.65 14.35
N GLY A 106 6.17 -6.35 13.70
CA GLY A 106 4.89 -6.17 14.37
C GLY A 106 4.39 -7.43 15.08
N LEU A 107 4.72 -8.63 14.56
CA LEU A 107 4.38 -9.90 15.21
C LEU A 107 5.29 -10.23 16.41
N VAL A 108 6.56 -9.87 16.33
CA VAL A 108 7.56 -10.21 17.37
C VAL A 108 7.48 -9.25 18.55
N LEU A 109 7.18 -7.98 18.30
CA LEU A 109 7.10 -6.98 19.33
C LEU A 109 5.73 -7.07 20.05
N PRO A 110 5.71 -7.27 21.37
CA PRO A 110 4.47 -7.42 22.09
C PRO A 110 3.71 -6.09 22.21
N GLY A 111 2.40 -6.15 22.00
CA GLY A 111 1.45 -5.09 22.32
C GLY A 111 0.81 -4.43 21.11
N GLN A 112 -0.51 -4.23 21.23
CA GLN A 112 -1.37 -3.63 20.21
C GLN A 112 -0.91 -2.23 19.77
N ARG A 113 -0.43 -1.41 20.72
CA ARG A 113 0.10 -0.07 20.42
C ARG A 113 1.36 -0.15 19.56
N THR A 114 2.21 -1.14 19.80
CA THR A 114 3.46 -1.31 19.05
C THR A 114 3.17 -1.66 17.60
N LEU A 115 2.22 -2.56 17.34
CA LEU A 115 1.82 -2.92 15.99
C LEU A 115 1.24 -1.72 15.23
N ALA A 116 0.33 -0.96 15.86
CA ALA A 116 -0.25 0.25 15.26
C ALA A 116 0.81 1.31 14.94
N TRP A 117 1.80 1.53 15.82
CA TRP A 117 2.91 2.43 15.55
C TRP A 117 3.82 1.90 14.44
N THR A 118 4.14 0.61 14.45
CA THR A 118 4.92 -0.03 13.38
C THR A 118 4.23 0.16 12.03
N TRP A 119 2.92 -0.10 11.97
CA TRP A 119 2.13 0.12 10.77
C TRP A 119 2.18 1.57 10.30
N LEU A 120 1.90 2.54 11.18
CA LEU A 120 1.86 3.97 10.83
C LEU A 120 3.22 4.48 10.37
N ILE A 121 4.29 4.19 11.13
CA ILE A 121 5.66 4.63 10.80
C ILE A 121 6.10 4.00 9.48
N THR A 122 5.84 2.71 9.29
CA THR A 122 6.21 2.00 8.07
C THR A 122 5.49 2.58 6.85
N THR A 123 4.17 2.77 6.93
CA THR A 123 3.38 3.35 5.85
C THR A 123 3.89 4.73 5.47
N ILE A 124 4.03 5.64 6.45
CA ILE A 124 4.52 6.99 6.20
C ILE A 124 5.94 6.96 5.61
N THR A 125 6.86 6.19 6.20
CA THR A 125 8.26 6.18 5.79
C THR A 125 8.45 5.54 4.42
N LEU A 126 7.80 4.41 4.16
CA LEU A 126 7.98 3.71 2.90
C LEU A 126 7.24 4.40 1.75
N GLU A 127 6.01 4.86 1.95
CA GLU A 127 5.26 5.53 0.88
C GLU A 127 5.79 6.92 0.58
N LEU A 128 6.00 7.77 1.59
CA LEU A 128 6.57 9.11 1.38
C LEU A 128 8.03 9.02 0.91
N GLY A 129 8.83 8.17 1.52
CA GLY A 129 10.23 7.98 1.14
C GLY A 129 10.37 7.49 -0.29
N PHE A 130 9.53 6.55 -0.70
CA PHE A 130 9.51 6.05 -2.06
C PHE A 130 8.97 7.09 -3.05
N GLY A 131 7.93 7.83 -2.70
CA GLY A 131 7.40 8.94 -3.50
C GLY A 131 8.45 10.02 -3.73
N ILE A 132 9.17 10.44 -2.69
CA ILE A 132 10.28 11.40 -2.80
C ILE A 132 11.39 10.85 -3.69
N TYR A 133 11.78 9.60 -3.48
CA TYR A 133 12.79 8.94 -4.32
C TYR A 133 12.42 8.99 -5.81
N LEU A 134 11.15 8.73 -6.16
CA LEU A 134 10.66 8.81 -7.53
C LEU A 134 10.80 10.21 -8.12
N VAL A 135 10.32 11.22 -7.40
CA VAL A 135 10.38 12.62 -7.85
C VAL A 135 11.83 13.07 -8.07
N VAL A 136 12.72 12.75 -7.13
CA VAL A 136 14.15 13.10 -7.25
C VAL A 136 14.80 12.38 -8.43
N ARG A 137 14.48 11.11 -8.64
CA ARG A 137 15.01 10.32 -9.76
C ARG A 137 14.57 10.89 -11.11
N ASP A 138 13.30 11.22 -11.25
CA ASP A 138 12.77 11.77 -12.49
C ASP A 138 13.32 13.17 -12.77
N ALA A 139 13.48 14.01 -11.75
CA ALA A 139 14.11 15.32 -11.87
C ALA A 139 15.59 15.23 -12.29
N ARG A 140 16.33 14.20 -11.84
CA ARG A 140 17.70 13.95 -12.28
C ARG A 140 17.77 13.56 -13.77
N ARG A 141 16.91 12.62 -14.19
CA ARG A 141 16.85 12.19 -15.60
C ARG A 141 16.52 13.35 -16.54
N ALA A 142 15.54 14.18 -16.20
CA ALA A 142 15.19 15.35 -17.00
C ALA A 142 16.35 16.34 -17.17
N ARG A 143 17.27 16.41 -16.19
CA ARG A 143 18.48 17.26 -16.28
C ARG A 143 19.60 16.64 -17.14
N GLU A 144 19.66 15.31 -17.22
CA GLU A 144 20.64 14.59 -18.03
C GLU A 144 20.29 14.61 -19.53
N GLU A 145 18.97 14.79 -19.83
CA GLU A 145 18.45 14.83 -21.19
C GLU A 145 18.39 16.27 -21.79
N ALA A 146 18.60 17.31 -20.97
CA ALA A 146 18.58 18.72 -21.35
C ALA A 146 20.00 19.25 -21.64
#